data_19800e25e5926e6e5b7f905b35c3fac2
#
_entry.id   19800e25e5926e6e5b7f905b35c3fac2
#
_cell.length_a   1.000
_cell.length_b   1.000
_cell.length_c   1.000
_cell.angle_alpha   90.00
_cell.angle_beta   90.00
_cell.angle_gamma   90.00
#
_symmetry.space_group_name_H-M   'P 1'
#
loop_
_entity.id
_entity.type
_entity.pdbx_description
1 polymer ?
#
loop_
_entity_poly.entity_id
_entity_poly.type
_entity_poly.pdbx_seq_one_letter_code
_entity_poly.pdbx_strand_id
1 'polypeptide(L)'
;MVQQATVTYLHHSGFLVAVQDTLLVFDYWRGEGNSLPEKARITQADFVPFKRVFVFVSHSHPDHFDEEIYTWDMEKYNITYIVSDDIPVGKRGKRMAPGDTLTFDNMTVTAYLSTDKGVAFYIDFDGLRIFHAGDLNLWHWRDESTLREVAEAETAFYDACQPLGKAPIDQ
;
A
#
# COMPACT_ATOMS: atom_id res chain seq x y z
N MET A 1 26.28 0.71 2.22
CA MET A 1 25.95 -0.64 1.70
C MET A 1 24.59 -0.51 1.02
N VAL A 2 24.43 -1.09 -0.18
CA VAL A 2 23.11 -1.11 -0.83
C VAL A 2 22.21 -2.01 -0.02
N GLN A 3 21.06 -1.50 0.43
CA GLN A 3 20.06 -2.32 1.10
C GLN A 3 19.45 -3.29 0.10
N GLN A 4 19.31 -4.54 0.50
CA GLN A 4 18.71 -5.58 -0.31
C GLN A 4 17.29 -5.85 0.18
N ALA A 5 16.32 -5.79 -0.70
CA ALA A 5 14.93 -6.13 -0.45
C ALA A 5 14.53 -7.37 -1.25
N THR A 6 13.69 -8.20 -0.65
CA THR A 6 13.01 -9.29 -1.38
C THR A 6 11.56 -8.90 -1.57
N VAL A 7 11.13 -8.85 -2.83
CA VAL A 7 9.74 -8.53 -3.19
C VAL A 7 9.03 -9.81 -3.63
N THR A 8 7.88 -10.09 -3.04
CA THR A 8 7.01 -11.21 -3.40
C THR A 8 5.66 -10.67 -3.84
N TYR A 9 5.25 -10.96 -5.07
CA TYR A 9 3.91 -10.67 -5.56
C TYR A 9 2.93 -11.72 -5.03
N LEU A 10 1.81 -11.28 -4.52
CA LEU A 10 0.75 -12.15 -4.00
C LEU A 10 -0.39 -12.29 -5.01
N HIS A 11 -1.16 -11.24 -5.16
CA HIS A 11 -2.34 -11.19 -6.02
C HIS A 11 -2.82 -9.75 -6.17
N HIS A 12 -3.36 -9.37 -7.34
CA HIS A 12 -3.86 -8.03 -7.61
C HIS A 12 -2.81 -6.96 -7.27
N SER A 13 -3.09 -6.05 -6.35
CA SER A 13 -2.11 -5.06 -5.84
C SER A 13 -1.36 -5.51 -4.58
N GLY A 14 -1.49 -6.79 -4.21
CA GLY A 14 -0.89 -7.36 -3.01
C GLY A 14 0.58 -7.71 -3.16
N PHE A 15 1.42 -7.19 -2.27
CA PHE A 15 2.86 -7.45 -2.24
C PHE A 15 3.39 -7.66 -0.82
N LEU A 16 4.43 -8.47 -0.71
CA LEU A 16 5.32 -8.51 0.45
C LEU A 16 6.66 -7.91 0.07
N VAL A 17 7.20 -7.08 0.94
CA VAL A 17 8.57 -6.56 0.81
C VAL A 17 9.31 -6.83 2.11
N ALA A 18 10.28 -7.74 2.06
CA ALA A 18 11.14 -8.06 3.18
C ALA A 18 12.44 -7.24 3.10
N VAL A 19 12.70 -6.45 4.14
CA VAL A 19 13.90 -5.62 4.27
C VAL A 19 14.49 -5.86 5.65
N GLN A 20 15.71 -6.41 5.70
CA GLN A 20 16.37 -6.75 6.98
C GLN A 20 15.46 -7.64 7.86
N ASP A 21 15.11 -7.19 9.05
CA ASP A 21 14.23 -7.86 10.00
C ASP A 21 12.78 -7.29 10.02
N THR A 22 12.40 -6.59 8.96
CA THR A 22 11.09 -5.94 8.80
C THR A 22 10.38 -6.49 7.57
N LEU A 23 9.09 -6.81 7.72
CA LEU A 23 8.19 -7.19 6.64
C LEU A 23 7.17 -6.06 6.40
N LEU A 24 7.04 -5.66 5.15
CA LEU A 24 5.99 -4.75 4.68
C LEU A 24 4.99 -5.57 3.87
N VAL A 25 3.72 -5.50 4.22
CA VAL A 25 2.59 -6.16 3.54
C VAL A 25 1.72 -5.08 2.93
N PHE A 26 1.47 -5.14 1.64
CA PHE A 26 0.65 -4.16 0.92
C PHE A 26 -0.60 -4.82 0.38
N ASP A 27 -1.75 -4.17 0.57
CA ASP A 27 -3.05 -4.46 -0.03
C ASP A 27 -3.36 -5.96 -0.10
N TYR A 28 -3.28 -6.64 1.05
CA TYR A 28 -3.53 -8.07 1.12
C TYR A 28 -5.00 -8.38 0.87
N TRP A 29 -5.24 -9.23 -0.13
CA TRP A 29 -6.54 -9.75 -0.49
C TRP A 29 -6.45 -11.22 -0.88
N ARG A 30 -7.37 -12.04 -0.39
CA ARG A 30 -7.42 -13.49 -0.65
C ARG A 30 -8.06 -13.85 -1.99
N GLY A 31 -8.44 -12.86 -2.79
CA GLY A 31 -9.14 -13.05 -4.05
C GLY A 31 -10.64 -13.27 -3.87
N GLU A 32 -11.40 -13.07 -4.94
CA GLU A 32 -12.84 -13.30 -4.93
C GLU A 32 -13.14 -14.75 -4.49
N GLY A 33 -14.05 -14.91 -3.52
CA GLY A 33 -14.38 -16.22 -2.95
C GLY A 33 -13.18 -16.94 -2.32
N ASN A 34 -12.16 -16.22 -1.88
CA ASN A 34 -10.88 -16.76 -1.37
C ASN A 34 -10.12 -17.58 -2.43
N SER A 35 -10.15 -17.13 -3.67
CA SER A 35 -9.54 -17.82 -4.83
C SER A 35 -8.01 -17.82 -4.81
N LEU A 36 -7.36 -16.96 -3.98
CA LEU A 36 -5.90 -16.97 -3.85
C LEU A 36 -5.40 -18.36 -3.47
N PRO A 37 -4.47 -18.95 -4.24
CA PRO A 37 -3.92 -20.26 -3.93
C PRO A 37 -3.35 -20.31 -2.50
N GLU A 38 -3.58 -21.42 -1.79
CA GLU A 38 -3.18 -21.58 -0.38
C GLU A 38 -1.69 -21.22 -0.15
N LYS A 39 -0.81 -21.64 -1.07
CA LYS A 39 0.63 -21.35 -1.02
C LYS A 39 1.00 -19.86 -1.14
N ALA A 40 0.07 -19.02 -1.62
CA ALA A 40 0.26 -17.58 -1.76
C ALA A 40 -0.47 -16.80 -0.65
N ARG A 41 -1.22 -17.50 0.22
CA ARG A 41 -1.88 -16.86 1.37
C ARG A 41 -0.88 -16.60 2.47
N ILE A 42 -0.96 -15.41 3.04
CA ILE A 42 -0.17 -15.07 4.23
C ILE A 42 -0.72 -15.85 5.42
N THR A 43 0.19 -16.47 6.13
CA THR A 43 -0.06 -17.12 7.42
C THR A 43 0.76 -16.46 8.51
N GLN A 44 0.39 -16.66 9.76
CA GLN A 44 1.18 -16.13 10.87
C GLN A 44 2.61 -16.71 10.94
N ALA A 45 2.88 -17.85 10.30
CA ALA A 45 4.21 -18.41 10.20
C ALA A 45 5.16 -17.54 9.35
N ASP A 46 4.61 -16.79 8.38
CA ASP A 46 5.38 -15.90 7.51
C ASP A 46 5.96 -14.70 8.27
N PHE A 47 5.40 -14.37 9.44
CA PHE A 47 5.88 -13.27 10.28
C PHE A 47 7.03 -13.65 11.23
N VAL A 48 7.20 -14.94 11.49
CA VAL A 48 8.19 -15.45 12.48
C VAL A 48 9.63 -14.95 12.21
N PRO A 49 10.11 -14.85 10.97
CA PRO A 49 11.47 -14.36 10.68
C PRO A 49 11.70 -12.88 10.99
N PHE A 50 10.63 -12.09 11.19
CA PHE A 50 10.72 -10.64 11.27
C PHE A 50 10.48 -10.13 12.69
N LYS A 51 11.18 -9.06 13.07
CA LYS A 51 10.97 -8.37 14.35
C LYS A 51 9.81 -7.40 14.30
N ARG A 52 9.47 -6.88 13.10
CA ARG A 52 8.40 -5.93 12.88
C ARG A 52 7.66 -6.26 11.59
N VAL A 53 6.35 -6.08 11.62
CA VAL A 53 5.50 -6.22 10.45
C VAL A 53 4.68 -4.94 10.29
N PHE A 54 4.71 -4.36 9.11
CA PHE A 54 3.85 -3.22 8.76
C PHE A 54 2.85 -3.67 7.69
N VAL A 55 1.58 -3.40 7.92
CA VAL A 55 0.49 -3.75 7.00
C VAL A 55 -0.12 -2.47 6.47
N PHE A 56 -0.01 -2.28 5.16
CA PHE A 56 -0.51 -1.11 4.44
C PHE A 56 -1.79 -1.45 3.70
N VAL A 57 -2.77 -0.57 3.80
CA VAL A 57 -4.03 -0.64 3.03
C VAL A 57 -4.24 0.70 2.34
N SER A 58 -4.14 0.71 1.01
CA SER A 58 -4.20 1.93 0.21
C SER A 58 -5.60 2.54 0.17
N HIS A 59 -6.65 1.73 0.14
CA HIS A 59 -8.04 2.17 0.16
C HIS A 59 -9.03 1.04 0.50
N SER A 60 -10.32 1.39 0.60
CA SER A 60 -11.37 0.53 1.13
C SER A 60 -12.00 -0.45 0.14
N HIS A 61 -11.57 -0.51 -1.11
CA HIS A 61 -12.12 -1.48 -2.06
C HIS A 61 -11.77 -2.91 -1.65
N PRO A 62 -12.67 -3.89 -1.89
CA PRO A 62 -12.51 -5.26 -1.39
C PRO A 62 -11.27 -5.99 -1.90
N ASP A 63 -10.76 -5.60 -3.08
CA ASP A 63 -9.57 -6.18 -3.71
C ASP A 63 -8.24 -5.58 -3.22
N HIS A 64 -8.31 -4.57 -2.32
CA HIS A 64 -7.18 -3.95 -1.63
C HIS A 64 -7.27 -4.09 -0.10
N PHE A 65 -8.46 -4.38 0.42
CA PHE A 65 -8.71 -4.48 1.85
C PHE A 65 -9.46 -5.76 2.22
N ASP A 66 -8.76 -6.75 2.74
CA ASP A 66 -9.34 -7.96 3.32
C ASP A 66 -9.27 -7.90 4.85
N GLU A 67 -10.42 -8.02 5.52
CA GLU A 67 -10.49 -8.00 6.99
C GLU A 67 -9.71 -9.14 7.66
N GLU A 68 -9.29 -10.15 6.90
CA GLU A 68 -8.40 -11.21 7.36
C GLU A 68 -7.15 -10.67 8.05
N ILE A 69 -6.61 -9.53 7.58
CA ILE A 69 -5.43 -8.90 8.19
C ILE A 69 -5.60 -8.66 9.71
N TYR A 70 -6.83 -8.46 10.19
CA TYR A 70 -7.11 -8.20 11.61
C TYR A 70 -7.24 -9.47 12.45
N THR A 71 -7.18 -10.65 11.85
CA THR A 71 -7.12 -11.93 12.56
C THR A 71 -5.70 -12.28 13.03
N TRP A 72 -4.70 -11.57 12.48
CA TRP A 72 -3.29 -11.81 12.83
C TRP A 72 -2.98 -11.29 14.24
N ASP A 73 -2.17 -12.05 14.98
CA ASP A 73 -1.78 -11.70 16.35
C ASP A 73 -0.82 -10.50 16.36
N MET A 74 -1.40 -9.31 16.51
CA MET A 74 -0.70 -8.03 16.42
C MET A 74 0.40 -7.89 17.48
N GLU A 75 0.16 -8.36 18.70
CA GLU A 75 1.12 -8.23 19.80
C GLU A 75 2.29 -9.18 19.61
N LYS A 76 1.99 -10.44 19.31
CA LYS A 76 3.00 -11.48 19.12
C LYS A 76 3.98 -11.17 17.99
N TYR A 77 3.48 -10.61 16.88
CA TYR A 77 4.29 -10.36 15.69
C TYR A 77 4.66 -8.88 15.50
N ASN A 78 4.36 -8.04 16.50
CA ASN A 78 4.65 -6.61 16.46
C ASN A 78 4.13 -5.96 15.16
N ILE A 79 2.83 -6.17 14.89
CA ILE A 79 2.19 -5.68 13.66
C ILE A 79 1.72 -4.24 13.87
N THR A 80 2.11 -3.37 12.96
CA THR A 80 1.58 -2.00 12.85
C THR A 80 0.75 -1.88 11.57
N TYR A 81 -0.54 -1.54 11.71
CA TYR A 81 -1.40 -1.25 10.57
C TYR A 81 -1.30 0.22 10.20
N ILE A 82 -1.11 0.51 8.90
CA ILE A 82 -1.11 1.85 8.30
C ILE A 82 -2.16 1.82 7.20
N VAL A 83 -3.22 2.55 7.39
CA VAL A 83 -4.40 2.44 6.54
C VAL A 83 -4.83 3.82 6.04
N SER A 84 -5.37 3.86 4.84
CA SER A 84 -5.98 5.08 4.32
C SER A 84 -7.13 5.57 5.21
N ASP A 85 -7.40 6.84 5.17
CA ASP A 85 -8.47 7.50 5.93
C ASP A 85 -9.88 7.10 5.48
N ASP A 86 -10.03 6.54 4.27
CA ASP A 86 -11.30 6.01 3.76
C ASP A 86 -11.67 4.62 4.31
N ILE A 87 -10.76 3.94 4.99
CA ILE A 87 -11.07 2.67 5.67
C ILE A 87 -12.15 2.91 6.75
N PRO A 88 -13.16 2.04 6.90
CA PRO A 88 -14.27 2.26 7.82
C PRO A 88 -13.82 2.59 9.25
N VAL A 89 -14.49 3.55 9.89
CA VAL A 89 -14.23 3.94 11.28
C VAL A 89 -14.41 2.75 12.22
N GLY A 90 -13.51 2.61 13.19
CA GLY A 90 -13.51 1.49 14.14
C GLY A 90 -12.57 0.34 13.76
N LYS A 91 -12.04 0.33 12.54
CA LYS A 91 -10.96 -0.59 12.17
C LYS A 91 -9.63 -0.12 12.75
N ARG A 92 -8.76 -1.08 13.09
CA ARG A 92 -7.43 -0.81 13.67
C ARG A 92 -6.53 -0.17 12.63
N GLY A 93 -5.63 0.70 13.08
CA GLY A 93 -4.56 1.23 12.26
C GLY A 93 -4.31 2.72 12.47
N LYS A 94 -3.11 3.14 12.09
CA LYS A 94 -2.75 4.54 11.93
C LYS A 94 -3.33 5.02 10.60
N ARG A 95 -4.27 5.94 10.65
CA ARG A 95 -4.93 6.48 9.46
C ARG A 95 -4.07 7.53 8.80
N MET A 96 -4.05 7.53 7.48
CA MET A 96 -3.34 8.53 6.69
C MET A 96 -4.26 9.09 5.61
N ALA A 97 -4.37 10.41 5.58
CA ALA A 97 -4.92 11.17 4.46
C ALA A 97 -3.80 11.62 3.51
N PRO A 98 -4.12 12.02 2.26
CA PRO A 98 -3.13 12.58 1.36
C PRO A 98 -2.38 13.77 1.99
N GLY A 99 -1.05 13.72 1.95
CA GLY A 99 -0.15 14.71 2.56
C GLY A 99 0.36 14.34 3.96
N ASP A 100 -0.23 13.33 4.61
CA ASP A 100 0.23 12.88 5.92
C ASP A 100 1.58 12.17 5.83
N THR A 101 2.35 12.30 6.92
CA THR A 101 3.63 11.59 7.07
C THR A 101 3.71 10.95 8.45
N LEU A 102 4.10 9.68 8.49
CA LEU A 102 4.42 8.95 9.72
C LEU A 102 5.91 8.61 9.73
N THR A 103 6.54 8.77 10.89
CA THR A 103 7.95 8.44 11.08
C THR A 103 8.08 7.34 12.12
N PHE A 104 8.87 6.34 11.79
CA PHE A 104 9.33 5.26 12.66
C PHE A 104 10.86 5.34 12.71
N ASP A 105 11.53 4.57 13.56
CA ASP A 105 12.98 4.69 13.81
C ASP A 105 13.82 4.82 12.53
N ASN A 106 13.60 3.95 11.56
CA ASN A 106 14.36 3.88 10.31
C ASN A 106 13.47 3.89 9.04
N MET A 107 12.22 4.31 9.20
CA MET A 107 11.25 4.34 8.11
C MET A 107 10.39 5.58 8.19
N THR A 108 10.22 6.26 7.07
CA THR A 108 9.24 7.32 6.88
C THR A 108 8.22 6.89 5.84
N VAL A 109 6.95 7.10 6.14
CA VAL A 109 5.82 6.79 5.24
C VAL A 109 5.12 8.09 4.93
N THR A 110 4.99 8.43 3.66
CA THR A 110 4.21 9.59 3.18
C THR A 110 3.04 9.09 2.33
N ALA A 111 1.86 9.60 2.61
CA ALA A 111 0.66 9.33 1.83
C ALA A 111 0.49 10.40 0.73
N TYR A 112 0.28 9.95 -0.49
CA TYR A 112 0.00 10.80 -1.65
C TYR A 112 -1.44 10.60 -2.12
N LEU A 113 -1.97 11.60 -2.83
CA LEU A 113 -3.29 11.54 -3.44
C LEU A 113 -3.36 10.39 -4.45
N SER A 114 -4.46 9.65 -4.44
CA SER A 114 -4.83 8.69 -5.49
C SER A 114 -5.87 9.30 -6.43
N THR A 115 -6.03 8.72 -7.60
CA THR A 115 -7.10 9.06 -8.58
C THR A 115 -8.35 8.20 -8.42
N ASP A 116 -8.29 7.23 -7.53
CA ASP A 116 -9.44 6.52 -6.98
C ASP A 116 -9.64 6.95 -5.51
N LYS A 117 -10.03 6.05 -4.63
CA LYS A 117 -10.12 6.30 -3.18
C LYS A 117 -8.76 6.20 -2.52
N GLY A 118 -8.69 6.74 -1.32
CA GLY A 118 -7.58 6.57 -0.41
C GLY A 118 -6.28 7.21 -0.86
N VAL A 119 -5.17 6.48 -0.74
CA VAL A 119 -3.83 7.03 -0.89
C VAL A 119 -2.89 6.09 -1.65
N ALA A 120 -1.87 6.67 -2.27
CA ALA A 120 -0.64 5.97 -2.63
C ALA A 120 0.39 6.16 -1.50
N PHE A 121 1.21 5.15 -1.22
CA PHE A 121 2.23 5.20 -0.19
C PHE A 121 3.63 5.35 -0.80
N TYR A 122 4.39 6.30 -0.28
CA TYR A 122 5.82 6.39 -0.48
C TYR A 122 6.53 6.07 0.83
N ILE A 123 7.43 5.11 0.81
CA ILE A 123 8.17 4.66 1.98
C ILE A 123 9.66 4.86 1.71
N ASP A 124 10.32 5.59 2.60
CA ASP A 124 11.78 5.62 2.70
C ASP A 124 12.20 4.76 3.91
N PHE A 125 12.89 3.67 3.65
CA PHE A 125 13.39 2.75 4.66
C PHE A 125 14.92 2.77 4.63
N ASP A 126 15.56 3.60 5.44
CA ASP A 126 17.01 3.78 5.46
C ASP A 126 17.61 4.03 4.05
N GLY A 127 16.94 4.82 3.22
CA GLY A 127 17.33 5.13 1.86
C GLY A 127 16.88 4.11 0.80
N LEU A 128 16.26 2.99 1.17
CA LEU A 128 15.51 2.16 0.23
C LEU A 128 14.13 2.79 0.02
N ARG A 129 13.83 3.13 -1.22
CA ARG A 129 12.60 3.82 -1.59
C ARG A 129 11.62 2.86 -2.22
N ILE A 130 10.40 2.83 -1.71
CA ILE A 130 9.32 1.99 -2.16
C ILE A 130 8.12 2.89 -2.45
N PHE A 131 7.53 2.74 -3.62
CA PHE A 131 6.28 3.39 -3.97
C PHE A 131 5.21 2.34 -4.26
N HIS A 132 4.13 2.38 -3.48
CA HIS A 132 2.95 1.56 -3.68
C HIS A 132 1.81 2.45 -4.16
N ALA A 133 1.45 2.31 -5.42
CA ALA A 133 0.50 3.20 -6.07
C ALA A 133 -0.95 2.98 -5.60
N GLY A 134 -1.28 1.79 -5.05
CA GLY A 134 -2.68 1.40 -4.92
C GLY A 134 -3.35 1.51 -6.30
N ASP A 135 -4.45 2.23 -6.37
CA ASP A 135 -5.18 2.51 -7.61
C ASP A 135 -4.96 3.93 -8.16
N LEU A 136 -3.76 4.49 -7.93
CA LEU A 136 -3.33 5.69 -8.64
C LEU A 136 -3.12 5.36 -10.13
N ASN A 137 -4.09 5.67 -10.97
CA ASN A 137 -4.10 5.32 -12.37
C ASN A 137 -4.75 6.41 -13.22
N LEU A 138 -4.43 6.43 -14.53
CA LEU A 138 -5.14 7.23 -15.52
C LEU A 138 -6.37 6.45 -15.97
N TRP A 139 -7.49 6.69 -15.30
CA TRP A 139 -8.78 6.09 -15.65
C TRP A 139 -9.37 6.72 -16.92
N HIS A 140 -10.32 6.05 -17.56
CA HIS A 140 -11.03 6.50 -18.76
C HIS A 140 -10.15 6.62 -20.01
N TRP A 141 -10.05 5.55 -20.75
CA TRP A 141 -9.32 5.47 -22.01
C TRP A 141 -10.15 6.05 -23.16
N ARG A 142 -9.47 6.67 -24.13
CA ARG A 142 -10.10 7.39 -25.24
C ARG A 142 -11.06 6.55 -26.07
N ASP A 143 -10.86 5.26 -26.14
CA ASP A 143 -11.69 4.35 -26.93
C ASP A 143 -12.99 3.93 -26.21
N GLU A 144 -13.08 4.18 -24.90
CA GLU A 144 -14.19 3.72 -24.04
C GLU A 144 -14.92 4.86 -23.33
N SER A 145 -14.41 6.09 -23.42
CA SER A 145 -14.90 7.24 -22.66
C SER A 145 -15.13 8.45 -23.55
N THR A 146 -15.97 9.38 -23.09
CA THR A 146 -16.14 10.68 -23.76
C THR A 146 -14.87 11.53 -23.63
N LEU A 147 -14.66 12.46 -24.58
CA LEU A 147 -13.51 13.38 -24.52
C LEU A 147 -13.47 14.21 -23.23
N ARG A 148 -14.63 14.48 -22.64
CA ARG A 148 -14.72 15.20 -21.36
C ARG A 148 -14.21 14.33 -20.21
N GLU A 149 -14.67 13.09 -20.10
CA GLU A 149 -14.23 12.15 -19.05
C GLU A 149 -12.73 11.88 -19.14
N VAL A 150 -12.20 11.74 -20.35
CA VAL A 150 -10.75 11.59 -20.57
C VAL A 150 -10.00 12.83 -20.07
N ALA A 151 -10.44 14.04 -20.43
CA ALA A 151 -9.77 15.27 -20.01
C ALA A 151 -9.84 15.49 -18.47
N GLU A 152 -10.98 15.15 -17.85
CA GLU A 152 -11.13 15.21 -16.40
C GLU A 152 -10.20 14.20 -15.70
N ALA A 153 -10.11 12.97 -16.20
CA ALA A 153 -9.22 11.92 -15.67
C ALA A 153 -7.73 12.29 -15.85
N GLU A 154 -7.35 12.82 -17.04
CA GLU A 154 -5.99 13.30 -17.28
C GLU A 154 -5.61 14.40 -16.27
N THR A 155 -6.50 15.36 -16.04
CA THR A 155 -6.27 16.45 -15.07
C THR A 155 -6.08 15.88 -13.66
N ALA A 156 -6.99 15.02 -13.21
CA ALA A 156 -6.91 14.41 -11.88
C ALA A 156 -5.62 13.61 -11.69
N PHE A 157 -5.21 12.85 -12.71
CA PHE A 157 -3.97 12.07 -12.67
C PHE A 157 -2.73 12.96 -12.60
N TYR A 158 -2.64 14.00 -13.43
CA TYR A 158 -1.51 14.94 -13.39
C TYR A 158 -1.44 15.68 -12.05
N ASP A 159 -2.58 16.10 -11.50
CA ASP A 159 -2.63 16.78 -10.21
C ASP A 159 -2.16 15.85 -9.07
N ALA A 160 -2.57 14.58 -9.09
CA ALA A 160 -2.12 13.58 -8.13
C ALA A 160 -0.62 13.29 -8.25
N CYS A 161 -0.08 13.29 -9.48
CA CYS A 161 1.34 13.00 -9.74
C CYS A 161 2.27 14.21 -9.48
N GLN A 162 1.78 15.45 -9.48
CA GLN A 162 2.63 16.63 -9.27
C GLN A 162 3.46 16.59 -7.98
N PRO A 163 2.93 16.19 -6.81
CA PRO A 163 3.73 16.07 -5.59
C PRO A 163 4.78 14.95 -5.69
N LEU A 164 4.51 13.88 -6.46
CA LEU A 164 5.44 12.77 -6.67
C LEU A 164 6.71 13.21 -7.41
N GLY A 165 6.61 14.13 -8.37
CA GLY A 165 7.76 14.70 -9.06
C GLY A 165 8.70 15.51 -8.15
N LYS A 166 8.28 15.82 -6.93
CA LYS A 166 9.10 16.45 -5.88
C LYS A 166 9.56 15.46 -4.82
N ALA A 167 9.05 14.24 -4.85
CA ALA A 167 9.50 13.17 -3.96
C ALA A 167 10.95 12.78 -4.35
N PRO A 168 11.81 12.41 -3.40
CA PRO A 168 13.21 12.07 -3.67
C PRO A 168 13.33 10.68 -4.33
N ILE A 169 12.53 10.44 -5.38
CA ILE A 169 12.50 9.15 -6.08
C ILE A 169 13.68 9.03 -7.05
N ASP A 170 14.16 10.17 -7.59
CA ASP A 170 15.17 10.23 -8.65
C ASP A 170 16.56 10.72 -8.20
N GLN A 171 16.86 10.71 -6.88
CA GLN A 171 18.18 11.14 -6.36
C GLN A 171 19.05 9.96 -5.97
#